data_3a428aec1dc72d2a2a6a83ed77735cbd
#
_entry.id   3a428aec1dc72d2a2a6a83ed77735cbd
#
_cell.length_a   1.000
_cell.length_b   1.000
_cell.length_c   1.000
_cell.angle_alpha   90.00
_cell.angle_beta   90.00
_cell.angle_gamma   90.00
#
_symmetry.space_group_name_H-M   'P 1'
#
loop_
_entity.id
_entity.type
_entity.pdbx_description
1 polymer ?
#
loop_
_entity_poly.entity_id
_entity_poly.type
_entity_poly.pdbx_seq_one_letter_code
_entity_poly.pdbx_strand_id
1 'polypeptide(L)'
;DWSSDVCSSDLIRMLFDKAAREKAILFLDEFDQIGKARGNDDKDVGEMRRLVNTVIQLIDYLPQNSLLIAATNHPHIIDVALLRRFQLKIDFKMPTSEMLDVYYDKLLNDLPKDIQSLKRKYNVSFAEAKDYALTNAKALLIEKLERQANS
;
A
#
# COMPACT_ATOMS: atom_id res chain seq x y z
N ASP A 1 6.18 31.30 12.36
CA ASP A 1 4.97 31.35 11.53
C ASP A 1 5.12 30.43 10.32
N TRP A 2 4.72 29.17 10.49
CA TRP A 2 4.64 28.18 9.42
C TRP A 2 3.18 28.09 8.89
N SER A 3 2.55 29.22 8.75
CA SER A 3 1.22 29.34 8.18
C SER A 3 1.31 30.12 6.89
N SER A 4 1.59 29.48 5.80
CA SER A 4 1.24 29.97 4.48
C SER A 4 1.33 28.85 3.47
N ASP A 5 0.21 28.43 3.00
CA ASP A 5 -0.15 28.03 1.64
C ASP A 5 0.97 27.33 0.80
N VAL A 6 1.61 26.30 1.37
CA VAL A 6 2.38 25.38 0.52
C VAL A 6 1.35 24.62 -0.30
N CYS A 7 1.18 24.99 -1.54
CA CYS A 7 0.29 24.32 -2.46
C CYS A 7 0.68 22.83 -2.55
N SER A 8 -0.29 21.93 -2.58
CA SER A 8 -0.04 20.47 -2.69
C SER A 8 0.89 20.13 -3.85
N SER A 9 0.86 20.92 -4.94
CA SER A 9 1.76 20.79 -6.08
C SER A 9 3.22 21.10 -5.74
N ASP A 10 3.49 22.04 -4.81
CA ASP A 10 4.86 22.40 -4.44
C ASP A 10 5.47 21.32 -3.54
N LEU A 11 4.70 20.76 -2.64
CA LEU A 11 5.13 19.66 -1.79
C LEU A 11 5.51 18.45 -2.64
N ILE A 12 4.67 18.09 -3.62
CA ILE A 12 4.96 16.99 -4.55
C ILE A 12 6.25 17.27 -5.34
N ARG A 13 6.46 18.48 -5.86
CA ARG A 13 7.70 18.87 -6.54
C ARG A 13 8.92 18.63 -5.64
N MET A 14 8.86 19.08 -4.39
CA MET A 14 9.95 18.89 -3.43
C MET A 14 10.29 17.40 -3.21
N LEU A 15 9.28 16.52 -3.15
CA LEU A 15 9.49 15.08 -3.01
C LEU A 15 10.17 14.48 -4.24
N PHE A 16 9.73 14.82 -5.44
CA PHE A 16 10.35 14.37 -6.69
C PHE A 16 11.78 14.88 -6.84
N ASP A 17 12.03 16.17 -6.55
CA ASP A 17 13.37 16.77 -6.60
C ASP A 17 14.30 16.11 -5.59
N LYS A 18 13.82 15.79 -4.40
CA LYS A 18 14.59 15.06 -3.40
C LYS A 18 14.92 13.66 -3.89
N ALA A 19 13.94 12.91 -4.39
CA ALA A 19 14.15 11.56 -4.92
C ALA A 19 15.15 11.55 -6.07
N ALA A 20 15.08 12.55 -6.97
CA ALA A 20 16.00 12.70 -8.08
C ALA A 20 17.45 12.98 -7.63
N ARG A 21 17.64 13.88 -6.65
CA ARG A 21 18.97 14.23 -6.12
C ARG A 21 19.61 13.07 -5.35
N GLU A 22 18.81 12.37 -4.55
CA GLU A 22 19.29 11.28 -3.70
C GLU A 22 19.32 9.93 -4.43
N LYS A 23 18.88 9.87 -5.69
CA LYS A 23 18.73 8.63 -6.49
C LYS A 23 17.91 7.59 -5.74
N ALA A 24 16.83 8.05 -5.11
CA ALA A 24 16.01 7.26 -4.20
C ALA A 24 14.80 6.62 -4.90
N ILE A 25 14.16 5.69 -4.21
CA ILE A 25 12.85 5.18 -4.58
C ILE A 25 11.80 6.11 -3.98
N LEU A 26 10.92 6.65 -4.82
CA LEU A 26 9.76 7.41 -4.40
C LEU A 26 8.54 6.49 -4.40
N PHE A 27 7.95 6.27 -3.22
CA PHE A 27 6.73 5.49 -3.07
C PHE A 27 5.55 6.43 -2.77
N LEU A 28 4.53 6.38 -3.61
CA LEU A 28 3.28 7.13 -3.44
C LEU A 28 2.14 6.15 -3.16
N ASP A 29 1.70 6.12 -1.93
CA ASP A 29 0.51 5.35 -1.52
C ASP A 29 -0.76 6.16 -1.76
N GLU A 30 -1.91 5.48 -1.90
CA GLU A 30 -3.20 6.09 -2.22
C GLU A 30 -3.13 7.04 -3.42
N PHE A 31 -2.42 6.63 -4.48
CA PHE A 31 -2.16 7.47 -5.65
C PHE A 31 -3.42 8.01 -6.32
N ASP A 32 -4.56 7.37 -6.11
CA ASP A 32 -5.87 7.85 -6.55
C ASP A 32 -6.28 9.18 -5.89
N GLN A 33 -5.76 9.52 -4.72
CA GLN A 33 -6.02 10.83 -4.09
C GLN A 33 -5.38 11.98 -4.89
N ILE A 34 -4.24 11.70 -5.53
CA ILE A 34 -3.53 12.65 -6.39
C ILE A 34 -4.14 12.66 -7.81
N GLY A 35 -4.59 11.50 -8.27
CA GLY A 35 -4.99 11.24 -9.64
C GLY A 35 -6.47 11.40 -9.96
N LYS A 36 -7.31 11.79 -9.01
CA LYS A 36 -8.75 12.00 -9.23
C LYS A 36 -8.99 13.12 -10.24
N ALA A 37 -9.33 12.74 -11.46
CA ALA A 37 -9.53 13.69 -12.58
C ALA A 37 -10.84 14.49 -12.52
N ARG A 38 -11.75 14.24 -11.55
CA ARG A 38 -13.11 14.81 -11.55
C ARG A 38 -13.62 15.07 -10.13
N GLY A 39 -13.48 16.31 -9.66
CA GLY A 39 -14.31 16.86 -8.60
C GLY A 39 -15.61 17.44 -9.18
N ASN A 40 -16.67 17.52 -8.38
CA ASN A 40 -17.98 18.07 -8.79
C ASN A 40 -18.07 19.61 -8.62
N ASP A 41 -17.04 20.27 -8.08
CA ASP A 41 -16.98 21.70 -7.89
C ASP A 41 -15.97 22.34 -8.86
N ASP A 42 -16.39 23.42 -9.56
CA ASP A 42 -15.60 24.06 -10.63
C ASP A 42 -14.23 24.59 -10.18
N LYS A 43 -14.07 24.97 -8.92
CA LYS A 43 -12.78 25.42 -8.36
C LYS A 43 -11.84 24.23 -8.09
N ASP A 44 -12.34 23.15 -7.51
CA ASP A 44 -11.58 21.95 -7.20
C ASP A 44 -11.10 21.21 -8.47
N VAL A 45 -11.91 21.26 -9.54
CA VAL A 45 -11.56 20.68 -10.85
C VAL A 45 -10.32 21.37 -11.45
N GLY A 46 -10.20 22.68 -11.28
CA GLY A 46 -9.05 23.44 -11.81
C GLY A 46 -7.75 23.12 -11.09
N GLU A 47 -7.77 23.04 -9.77
CA GLU A 47 -6.59 22.70 -8.96
C GLU A 47 -6.16 21.25 -9.16
N MET A 48 -7.12 20.33 -9.20
CA MET A 48 -6.85 18.92 -9.44
C MET A 48 -6.23 18.68 -10.82
N ARG A 49 -6.71 19.33 -11.87
CA ARG A 49 -6.08 19.27 -13.20
C ARG A 49 -4.66 19.81 -13.21
N ARG A 50 -4.39 20.90 -12.49
CA ARG A 50 -3.02 21.45 -12.34
C ARG A 50 -2.12 20.43 -11.63
N LEU A 51 -2.60 19.81 -10.55
CA LEU A 51 -1.87 18.80 -9.82
C LEU A 51 -1.54 17.61 -10.70
N VAL A 52 -2.52 17.03 -11.42
CA VAL A 52 -2.32 15.92 -12.35
C VAL A 52 -1.27 16.28 -13.42
N ASN A 53 -1.40 17.46 -14.04
CA ASN A 53 -0.43 17.92 -15.03
C ASN A 53 0.98 18.10 -14.45
N THR A 54 1.08 18.61 -13.23
CA THR A 54 2.36 18.73 -12.51
C THR A 54 2.97 17.36 -12.29
N VAL A 55 2.20 16.40 -11.80
CA VAL A 55 2.71 15.02 -11.57
C VAL A 55 3.13 14.37 -12.87
N ILE A 56 2.39 14.53 -13.97
CA ILE A 56 2.77 14.04 -15.30
C ILE A 56 4.17 14.58 -15.68
N GLN A 57 4.36 15.90 -15.56
CA GLN A 57 5.65 16.52 -15.87
C GLN A 57 6.78 15.97 -14.98
N LEU A 58 6.53 15.84 -13.68
CA LEU A 58 7.51 15.33 -12.73
C LEU A 58 7.91 13.89 -13.03
N ILE A 59 6.96 13.04 -13.47
CA ILE A 59 7.26 11.66 -13.90
C ILE A 59 8.10 11.69 -15.18
N ASP A 60 7.74 12.52 -16.15
CA ASP A 60 8.46 12.62 -17.43
C ASP A 60 9.93 13.11 -17.27
N TYR A 61 10.20 13.92 -16.24
CA TYR A 61 11.53 14.44 -15.92
C TYR A 61 12.31 13.63 -14.87
N LEU A 62 11.71 12.54 -14.33
CA LEU A 62 12.38 11.72 -13.32
C LEU A 62 13.61 11.03 -13.92
N PRO A 63 14.82 11.16 -13.30
CA PRO A 63 16.04 10.56 -13.83
C PRO A 63 15.96 9.02 -13.87
N GLN A 64 16.64 8.41 -14.84
CA GLN A 64 16.65 6.94 -15.04
C GLN A 64 17.19 6.15 -13.84
N ASN A 65 17.95 6.78 -12.95
CA ASN A 65 18.48 6.19 -11.72
C ASN A 65 17.59 6.38 -10.49
N SER A 66 16.38 6.87 -10.70
CA SER A 66 15.32 6.98 -9.68
C SER A 66 14.17 6.07 -10.05
N LEU A 67 13.46 5.53 -9.04
CA LEU A 67 12.32 4.66 -9.24
C LEU A 67 11.08 5.28 -8.59
N LEU A 68 10.00 5.39 -9.36
CA LEU A 68 8.68 5.75 -8.85
C LEU A 68 7.82 4.51 -8.71
N ILE A 69 7.26 4.30 -7.54
CA ILE A 69 6.27 3.27 -7.25
C ILE A 69 5.00 3.97 -6.78
N ALA A 70 3.86 3.67 -7.39
CA ALA A 70 2.56 4.16 -6.96
C ALA A 70 1.64 2.99 -6.63
N ALA A 71 0.92 3.08 -5.51
CA ALA A 71 -0.08 2.10 -5.11
C ALA A 71 -1.47 2.74 -5.06
N THR A 72 -2.48 1.99 -5.46
CA THR A 72 -3.88 2.44 -5.42
C THR A 72 -4.82 1.25 -5.30
N ASN A 73 -5.94 1.47 -4.59
CA ASN A 73 -7.07 0.55 -4.55
C ASN A 73 -8.12 0.89 -5.63
N HIS A 74 -7.98 2.04 -6.32
CA HIS A 74 -8.96 2.57 -7.27
C HIS A 74 -8.34 2.95 -8.62
N PRO A 75 -7.71 2.01 -9.35
CA PRO A 75 -7.02 2.31 -10.59
C PRO A 75 -7.95 2.90 -11.68
N HIS A 76 -9.25 2.64 -11.60
CA HIS A 76 -10.26 3.10 -12.57
C HIS A 76 -10.57 4.59 -12.48
N ILE A 77 -10.22 5.26 -11.38
CA ILE A 77 -10.44 6.71 -11.21
C ILE A 77 -9.19 7.54 -11.51
N ILE A 78 -8.05 6.89 -11.73
CA ILE A 78 -6.80 7.57 -12.07
C ILE A 78 -6.85 8.03 -13.53
N ASP A 79 -6.37 9.25 -13.78
CA ASP A 79 -6.25 9.79 -15.13
C ASP A 79 -5.41 8.87 -16.03
N VAL A 80 -5.94 8.60 -17.23
CA VAL A 80 -5.29 7.70 -18.21
C VAL A 80 -3.90 8.21 -18.62
N ALA A 81 -3.71 9.54 -18.64
CA ALA A 81 -2.41 10.11 -18.97
C ALA A 81 -1.36 9.78 -17.89
N LEU A 82 -1.72 9.76 -16.60
CA LEU A 82 -0.86 9.27 -15.52
C LEU A 82 -0.56 7.79 -15.66
N LEU A 83 -1.60 6.97 -15.88
CA LEU A 83 -1.42 5.52 -16.01
C LEU A 83 -0.50 5.12 -17.17
N ARG A 84 -0.44 5.92 -18.24
CA ARG A 84 0.45 5.66 -19.40
C ARG A 84 1.93 5.92 -19.11
N ARG A 85 2.28 6.63 -18.03
CA ARG A 85 3.67 6.89 -17.65
C ARG A 85 4.30 5.74 -16.86
N PHE A 86 3.48 4.85 -16.30
CA PHE A 86 3.98 3.67 -15.60
C PHE A 86 4.27 2.54 -16.60
N GLN A 87 5.54 2.12 -16.67
CA GLN A 87 6.00 1.06 -17.57
C GLN A 87 5.50 -0.31 -17.12
N LEU A 88 5.35 -0.51 -15.81
CA LEU A 88 4.90 -1.76 -15.22
C LEU A 88 3.64 -1.53 -14.39
N LYS A 89 2.64 -2.37 -14.60
CA LYS A 89 1.39 -2.40 -13.83
C LYS A 89 1.21 -3.78 -13.25
N ILE A 90 1.08 -3.86 -11.93
CA ILE A 90 0.97 -5.12 -11.19
C ILE A 90 -0.37 -5.15 -10.48
N ASP A 91 -1.21 -6.14 -10.81
CA ASP A 91 -2.46 -6.39 -10.12
C ASP A 91 -2.25 -7.34 -8.95
N PHE A 92 -2.52 -6.88 -7.73
CA PHE A 92 -2.56 -7.73 -6.56
C PHE A 92 -3.94 -8.41 -6.46
N LYS A 93 -3.97 -9.71 -6.75
CA LYS A 93 -5.19 -10.52 -6.64
C LYS A 93 -5.28 -11.17 -5.26
N MET A 94 -6.51 -11.54 -4.89
CA MET A 94 -6.72 -12.35 -3.69
C MET A 94 -5.94 -13.68 -3.82
N PRO A 95 -5.29 -14.15 -2.73
CA PRO A 95 -4.56 -15.39 -2.76
C PRO A 95 -5.48 -16.60 -2.95
N THR A 96 -4.98 -17.64 -3.61
CA THR A 96 -5.66 -18.94 -3.68
C THR A 96 -5.55 -19.67 -2.34
N SER A 97 -6.34 -20.74 -2.16
CA SER A 97 -6.27 -21.56 -0.95
C SER A 97 -4.89 -22.17 -0.75
N GLU A 98 -4.25 -22.65 -1.84
CA GLU A 98 -2.90 -23.21 -1.81
C GLU A 98 -1.85 -22.17 -1.41
N MET A 99 -1.97 -20.95 -1.89
CA MET A 99 -1.08 -19.85 -1.49
C MET A 99 -1.25 -19.49 -0.01
N LEU A 100 -2.49 -19.52 0.49
CA LEU A 100 -2.77 -19.32 1.91
C LEU A 100 -2.22 -20.45 2.77
N ASP A 101 -2.30 -21.70 2.31
CA ASP A 101 -1.72 -22.84 3.03
C ASP A 101 -0.21 -22.69 3.20
N VAL A 102 0.50 -22.41 2.12
CA VAL A 102 1.96 -22.13 2.17
C VAL A 102 2.28 -20.96 3.10
N TYR A 103 1.43 -19.93 3.08
CA TYR A 103 1.61 -18.76 3.93
C TYR A 103 1.40 -19.07 5.41
N TYR A 104 0.34 -19.84 5.77
CA TYR A 104 0.08 -20.29 7.13
C TYR A 104 1.21 -21.22 7.64
N ASP A 105 1.66 -22.15 6.83
CA ASP A 105 2.78 -23.04 7.19
C ASP A 105 4.02 -22.22 7.55
N LYS A 106 4.37 -21.26 6.73
CA LYS A 106 5.51 -20.36 6.99
C LYS A 106 5.32 -19.49 8.23
N LEU A 107 4.11 -18.96 8.43
CA LEU A 107 3.80 -18.06 9.54
C LEU A 107 3.80 -18.76 10.89
N LEU A 108 3.37 -20.03 10.93
CA LEU A 108 3.19 -20.82 12.15
C LEU A 108 4.34 -21.77 12.44
N ASN A 109 5.32 -21.90 11.54
CA ASN A 109 6.41 -22.89 11.61
C ASN A 109 7.19 -22.86 12.94
N ASP A 110 7.43 -21.67 13.48
CA ASP A 110 8.22 -21.48 14.70
C ASP A 110 7.39 -21.58 15.99
N LEU A 111 6.10 -21.89 15.87
CA LEU A 111 5.18 -22.03 17.01
C LEU A 111 5.07 -23.50 17.44
N PRO A 112 4.60 -23.77 18.68
CA PRO A 112 4.34 -25.14 19.16
C PRO A 112 3.38 -25.89 18.23
N LYS A 113 3.58 -27.22 18.11
CA LYS A 113 2.83 -28.10 17.16
C LYS A 113 1.31 -28.05 17.32
N ASP A 114 0.83 -27.90 18.54
CA ASP A 114 -0.58 -27.72 18.85
C ASP A 114 -1.17 -26.43 18.26
N ILE A 115 -0.35 -25.41 18.14
CA ILE A 115 -0.72 -24.12 17.53
C ILE A 115 -0.59 -24.17 15.99
N GLN A 116 0.39 -24.94 15.47
CA GLN A 116 0.55 -25.12 14.03
C GLN A 116 -0.70 -25.75 13.37
N SER A 117 -1.49 -26.53 14.12
CA SER A 117 -2.73 -27.16 13.67
C SER A 117 -3.96 -26.24 13.75
N LEU A 118 -3.76 -24.94 13.92
CA LEU A 118 -4.81 -23.93 14.03
C LEU A 118 -5.70 -23.94 12.77
N LYS A 119 -7.02 -23.81 12.96
CA LYS A 119 -7.98 -23.75 11.84
C LYS A 119 -7.63 -22.57 10.94
N ARG A 120 -7.51 -22.82 9.63
CA ARG A 120 -7.18 -21.81 8.63
C ARG A 120 -8.42 -21.13 8.09
N LYS A 121 -8.31 -19.86 7.78
CA LYS A 121 -9.35 -19.07 7.13
C LYS A 121 -8.96 -18.86 5.66
N TYR A 122 -9.91 -19.14 4.75
CA TYR A 122 -9.73 -19.00 3.30
C TYR A 122 -10.61 -17.88 2.73
N ASN A 123 -10.39 -17.53 1.48
CA ASN A 123 -11.06 -16.39 0.80
C ASN A 123 -10.83 -15.05 1.51
N VAL A 124 -9.64 -14.86 2.01
CA VAL A 124 -9.18 -13.66 2.71
C VAL A 124 -7.84 -13.19 2.15
N SER A 125 -7.49 -11.93 2.37
CA SER A 125 -6.17 -11.40 2.04
C SER A 125 -5.08 -12.02 2.94
N PHE A 126 -3.81 -11.91 2.53
CA PHE A 126 -2.69 -12.32 3.38
C PHE A 126 -2.65 -11.55 4.71
N ALA A 127 -3.05 -10.27 4.71
CA ALA A 127 -3.13 -9.45 5.93
C ALA A 127 -4.18 -10.00 6.90
N GLU A 128 -5.39 -10.27 6.42
CA GLU A 128 -6.46 -10.87 7.22
C GLU A 128 -6.11 -12.28 7.72
N ALA A 129 -5.45 -13.09 6.87
CA ALA A 129 -4.98 -14.41 7.26
C ALA A 129 -3.95 -14.34 8.39
N LYS A 130 -3.01 -13.38 8.30
CA LYS A 130 -2.01 -13.11 9.35
C LYS A 130 -2.67 -12.69 10.66
N ASP A 131 -3.55 -11.71 10.62
CA ASP A 131 -4.25 -11.21 11.81
C ASP A 131 -5.06 -12.30 12.49
N TYR A 132 -5.81 -13.08 11.69
CA TYR A 132 -6.55 -14.24 12.17
C TYR A 132 -5.64 -15.26 12.87
N ALA A 133 -4.56 -15.67 12.19
CA ALA A 133 -3.63 -16.68 12.73
C ALA A 133 -2.96 -16.22 14.02
N LEU A 134 -2.40 -15.00 14.02
CA LEU A 134 -1.69 -14.48 15.19
C LEU A 134 -2.61 -14.21 16.37
N THR A 135 -3.83 -13.74 16.15
CA THR A 135 -4.81 -13.52 17.21
C THR A 135 -5.20 -14.85 17.87
N ASN A 136 -5.52 -15.87 17.07
CA ASN A 136 -5.88 -17.17 17.60
C ASN A 136 -4.69 -17.90 18.24
N ALA A 137 -3.49 -17.79 17.67
CA ALA A 137 -2.27 -18.34 18.27
C ALA A 137 -1.98 -17.71 19.64
N LYS A 138 -2.10 -16.39 19.76
CA LYS A 138 -1.95 -15.69 21.05
C LYS A 138 -2.97 -16.15 22.09
N ALA A 139 -4.24 -16.29 21.70
CA ALA A 139 -5.29 -16.76 22.60
C ALA A 139 -4.99 -18.16 23.14
N LEU A 140 -4.59 -19.09 22.28
CA LEU A 140 -4.21 -20.45 22.68
C LEU A 140 -2.97 -20.49 23.60
N LEU A 141 -1.98 -19.65 23.34
CA LEU A 141 -0.80 -19.54 24.18
C LEU A 141 -1.15 -19.01 25.58
N ILE A 142 -1.99 -17.99 25.67
CA ILE A 142 -2.45 -17.44 26.94
C ILE A 142 -3.20 -18.50 27.73
N GLU A 143 -4.18 -19.17 27.12
CA GLU A 143 -4.95 -20.25 27.77
C GLU A 143 -4.05 -21.36 28.31
N LYS A 144 -3.02 -21.73 27.54
CA LYS A 144 -2.05 -22.75 27.94
C LYS A 144 -1.21 -22.32 29.15
N LEU A 145 -0.75 -21.06 29.15
CA LEU A 145 0.02 -20.51 30.27
C LEU A 145 -0.83 -20.38 31.55
N GLU A 146 -2.08 -19.97 31.42
CA GLU A 146 -3.01 -19.89 32.56
C GLU A 146 -3.30 -21.28 33.18
N ARG A 147 -3.48 -22.30 32.34
CA ARG A 147 -3.64 -23.68 32.84
C ARG A 147 -2.40 -24.18 33.57
N GLN A 148 -1.19 -23.86 33.08
CA GLN A 148 0.07 -24.23 33.73
C GLN A 148 0.30 -23.49 35.04
N ALA A 149 -0.15 -22.24 35.16
CA ALA A 149 -0.02 -21.43 36.38
C ALA A 149 -1.01 -21.86 37.47
N ASN A 150 -2.13 -22.53 37.11
CA ASN A 150 -3.17 -22.99 38.01
C ASN A 150 -3.05 -24.48 38.39
N SER A 151 -1.99 -25.15 37.91
CA SER A 151 -1.66 -26.57 38.19
C SER A 151 -0.47 -26.65 39.16
#